data_89ad6447c1c183b55b98e2f1fd100dac
#
_entry.id   89ad6447c1c183b55b98e2f1fd100dac
#
_cell.length_a   1.000
_cell.length_b   1.000
_cell.length_c   1.000
_cell.angle_alpha   90.00
_cell.angle_beta   90.00
_cell.angle_gamma   90.00
#
_symmetry.space_group_name_H-M   'P 1'
#
loop_
_entity.id
_entity.type
_entity.pdbx_description
1 polymer ?
#
loop_
_entity_poly.entity_id
_entity_poly.type
_entity_poly.pdbx_seq_one_letter_code
_entity_poly.pdbx_strand_id
1 'polypeptide(L)'
;MEEKKKYRFADEKEQLKRVNSFLATGYTIFYIVILSVSWESYFRGVRTLGYTGLLSVLTLIAMAINFLSTRKDKSQSRSRKIAFICFVVIAFLMAYAYDSYYVRFIAAIPFCGYVLLYDKKNVAVTGGIYFALNVFVNIIRIGVQHAYPKEVAIDHIYATFAIGLLIVLIYAITSVAEQFKRDTE
;
A
#
# COMPACT_ATOMS: atom_id res chain seq x y z
N MET A 1 -23.22 -33.52 -5.49
CA MET A 1 -23.06 -32.14 -6.02
C MET A 1 -23.08 -31.06 -4.93
N GLU A 2 -23.89 -31.20 -3.88
CA GLU A 2 -23.94 -30.25 -2.74
C GLU A 2 -22.68 -30.24 -1.87
N GLU A 3 -22.07 -31.40 -1.62
CA GLU A 3 -20.81 -31.48 -0.82
C GLU A 3 -19.64 -30.72 -1.46
N LYS A 4 -19.46 -30.80 -2.77
CA LYS A 4 -18.42 -30.02 -3.49
C LYS A 4 -18.66 -28.51 -3.38
N LYS A 5 -19.91 -28.02 -3.38
CA LYS A 5 -20.24 -26.60 -3.18
C LYS A 5 -19.90 -26.15 -1.77
N LYS A 6 -20.17 -26.96 -0.74
CA LYS A 6 -19.91 -26.64 0.67
C LYS A 6 -18.41 -26.48 0.96
N TYR A 7 -17.58 -27.38 0.41
CA TYR A 7 -16.12 -27.28 0.52
C TYR A 7 -15.56 -26.06 -0.22
N ARG A 8 -16.08 -25.73 -1.39
CA ARG A 8 -15.65 -24.57 -2.19
C ARG A 8 -15.89 -23.24 -1.46
N PHE A 9 -17.05 -23.03 -0.85
CA PHE A 9 -17.36 -21.81 -0.10
C PHE A 9 -16.54 -21.67 1.20
N ALA A 10 -16.29 -22.76 1.89
CA ALA A 10 -15.45 -22.76 3.08
C ALA A 10 -13.99 -22.42 2.73
N ASP A 11 -13.50 -22.92 1.60
CA ASP A 11 -12.13 -22.70 1.11
C ASP A 11 -11.92 -21.25 0.68
N GLU A 12 -12.83 -20.64 -0.08
CA GLU A 12 -12.77 -19.23 -0.48
C GLU A 12 -12.79 -18.27 0.72
N LYS A 13 -13.65 -18.53 1.70
CA LYS A 13 -13.72 -17.70 2.92
C LYS A 13 -12.44 -17.79 3.75
N GLU A 14 -11.86 -18.96 3.84
CA GLU A 14 -10.60 -19.17 4.55
C GLU A 14 -9.44 -18.56 3.81
N GLN A 15 -9.38 -18.67 2.49
CA GLN A 15 -8.39 -17.99 1.65
C GLN A 15 -8.45 -16.47 1.84
N LEU A 16 -9.66 -15.89 1.80
CA LEU A 16 -9.85 -14.45 2.04
C LEU A 16 -9.37 -14.02 3.43
N LYS A 17 -9.60 -14.83 4.47
CA LYS A 17 -9.08 -14.55 5.82
C LYS A 17 -7.56 -14.54 5.85
N ARG A 18 -6.90 -15.51 5.21
CA ARG A 18 -5.43 -15.59 5.15
C ARG A 18 -4.84 -14.38 4.43
N VAL A 19 -5.40 -14.02 3.27
CA VAL A 19 -4.94 -12.87 2.49
C VAL A 19 -5.17 -11.57 3.25
N ASN A 20 -6.34 -11.37 3.85
CA ASN A 20 -6.61 -10.17 4.63
C ASN A 20 -5.69 -10.05 5.85
N SER A 21 -5.36 -11.18 6.49
CA SER A 21 -4.39 -11.21 7.59
C SER A 21 -2.98 -10.85 7.11
N PHE A 22 -2.57 -11.37 5.95
CA PHE A 22 -1.28 -11.03 5.34
C PHE A 22 -1.18 -9.54 5.00
N LEU A 23 -2.21 -8.98 4.33
CA LEU A 23 -2.25 -7.55 4.00
C LEU A 23 -2.26 -6.67 5.27
N ALA A 24 -3.03 -7.05 6.29
CA ALA A 24 -3.05 -6.33 7.56
C ALA A 24 -1.67 -6.31 8.23
N THR A 25 -0.95 -7.43 8.19
CA THR A 25 0.43 -7.52 8.69
C THR A 25 1.36 -6.63 7.88
N GLY A 26 1.27 -6.66 6.54
CA GLY A 26 2.06 -5.81 5.65
C GLY A 26 1.85 -4.32 5.92
N TYR A 27 0.61 -3.88 6.06
CA TYR A 27 0.32 -2.49 6.44
C TYR A 27 0.83 -2.14 7.84
N THR A 28 0.73 -3.05 8.80
CA THR A 28 1.24 -2.83 10.16
C THR A 28 2.76 -2.65 10.15
N ILE A 29 3.49 -3.49 9.41
CA ILE A 29 4.94 -3.36 9.24
C ILE A 29 5.27 -2.00 8.59
N PHE A 30 4.55 -1.64 7.52
CA PHE A 30 4.71 -0.33 6.88
C PHE A 30 4.53 0.81 7.89
N TYR A 31 3.48 0.80 8.70
CA TYR A 31 3.24 1.84 9.71
C TYR A 31 4.34 1.92 10.78
N ILE A 32 4.88 0.78 11.22
CA ILE A 32 6.01 0.74 12.16
C ILE A 32 7.25 1.38 11.52
N VAL A 33 7.56 1.06 10.27
CA VAL A 33 8.68 1.66 9.54
C VAL A 33 8.49 3.17 9.42
N ILE A 34 7.28 3.64 9.09
CA ILE A 34 6.96 5.06 9.00
C ILE A 34 7.18 5.78 10.33
N LEU A 35 6.71 5.22 11.44
CA LEU A 35 6.95 5.78 12.77
C LEU A 35 8.45 5.87 13.06
N SER A 36 9.20 4.81 12.82
CA SER A 36 10.65 4.78 13.05
C SER A 36 11.40 5.84 12.24
N VAL A 37 11.12 5.94 10.93
CA VAL A 37 11.74 6.94 10.04
C VAL A 37 11.34 8.36 10.44
N SER A 38 10.10 8.57 10.89
CA SER A 38 9.63 9.90 11.31
C SER A 38 10.35 10.38 12.56
N TRP A 39 10.49 9.54 13.56
CA TRP A 39 11.20 9.87 14.80
C TRP A 39 12.70 10.01 14.58
N GLU A 40 13.32 9.15 13.76
CA GLU A 40 14.71 9.31 13.36
C GLU A 40 14.95 10.68 12.70
N SER A 41 14.09 11.08 11.77
CA SER A 41 14.18 12.38 11.12
C SER A 41 14.05 13.57 12.09
N TYR A 42 13.22 13.41 13.13
CA TYR A 42 13.12 14.41 14.21
C TYR A 42 14.41 14.48 15.03
N PHE A 43 14.95 13.35 15.48
CA PHE A 43 16.17 13.31 16.28
C PHE A 43 17.39 13.84 15.51
N ARG A 44 17.41 13.71 14.18
CA ARG A 44 18.43 14.31 13.32
C ARG A 44 18.20 15.82 13.07
N GLY A 45 17.15 16.42 13.59
CA GLY A 45 16.82 17.82 13.37
C GLY A 45 16.30 18.16 11.97
N VAL A 46 15.97 17.13 11.16
CA VAL A 46 15.43 17.30 9.78
C VAL A 46 13.97 17.71 9.81
N ARG A 47 13.22 17.30 10.83
CA ARG A 47 11.77 17.53 10.96
C ARG A 47 11.43 18.15 12.30
N THR A 48 10.33 18.92 12.30
CA THR A 48 9.81 19.54 13.53
C THR A 48 9.03 18.52 14.35
N LEU A 49 8.98 18.71 15.68
CA LEU A 49 8.17 17.89 16.58
C LEU A 49 6.68 17.90 16.20
N GLY A 50 6.16 19.06 15.77
CA GLY A 50 4.75 19.21 15.37
C GLY A 50 4.39 18.30 14.19
N TYR A 51 5.22 18.29 13.15
CA TYR A 51 5.02 17.40 12.00
C TYR A 51 5.13 15.92 12.38
N THR A 52 6.19 15.56 13.10
CA THR A 52 6.43 14.17 13.54
C THR A 52 5.31 13.67 14.45
N GLY A 53 4.84 14.53 15.38
CA GLY A 53 3.72 14.22 16.27
C GLY A 53 2.40 14.01 15.50
N LEU A 54 2.08 14.92 14.57
CA LEU A 54 0.87 14.78 13.74
C LEU A 54 0.92 13.47 12.92
N LEU A 55 2.02 13.20 12.25
CA LEU A 55 2.17 11.98 11.44
C LEU A 55 2.10 10.72 12.32
N SER A 56 2.70 10.76 13.52
CA SER A 56 2.62 9.64 14.48
C SER A 56 1.19 9.38 14.93
N VAL A 57 0.42 10.41 15.26
CA VAL A 57 -0.99 10.26 15.66
C VAL A 57 -1.81 9.66 14.52
N LEU A 58 -1.67 10.18 13.31
CA LEU A 58 -2.39 9.68 12.14
C LEU A 58 -2.01 8.22 11.82
N THR A 59 -0.74 7.88 11.93
CA THR A 59 -0.24 6.52 11.71
C THR A 59 -0.76 5.54 12.77
N LEU A 60 -0.78 5.94 14.04
CA LEU A 60 -1.36 5.13 15.12
C LEU A 60 -2.87 4.92 14.95
N ILE A 61 -3.60 5.94 14.51
CA ILE A 61 -5.03 5.83 14.18
C ILE A 61 -5.21 4.85 13.02
N ALA A 62 -4.43 4.96 11.95
CA ALA A 62 -4.49 4.05 10.81
C ALA A 62 -4.19 2.60 11.22
N MET A 63 -3.21 2.41 12.11
CA MET A 63 -2.83 1.11 12.67
C MET A 63 -3.97 0.51 13.53
N ALA A 64 -4.60 1.33 14.37
CA ALA A 64 -5.75 0.92 15.18
C ALA A 64 -6.95 0.52 14.30
N ILE A 65 -7.26 1.31 13.25
CA ILE A 65 -8.33 1.01 12.29
C ILE A 65 -8.02 -0.31 11.56
N ASN A 66 -6.79 -0.51 11.11
CA ASN A 66 -6.36 -1.74 10.44
C ASN A 66 -6.56 -2.96 11.36
N PHE A 67 -6.14 -2.86 12.62
CA PHE A 67 -6.29 -3.91 13.62
C PHE A 67 -7.75 -4.20 13.96
N LEU A 68 -8.57 -3.18 14.22
CA LEU A 68 -9.98 -3.34 14.56
C LEU A 68 -10.79 -3.91 13.40
N SER A 69 -10.52 -3.45 12.17
CA SER A 69 -11.21 -3.93 10.97
C SER A 69 -10.92 -5.40 10.67
N THR A 70 -9.73 -5.89 11.03
CA THR A 70 -9.35 -7.29 10.85
C THR A 70 -9.82 -8.21 11.99
N ARG A 71 -10.17 -7.67 13.16
CA ARG A 71 -10.69 -8.47 14.28
C ARG A 71 -12.13 -8.94 14.10
N LYS A 72 -13.02 -8.08 13.57
CA LYS A 72 -14.48 -8.37 13.50
C LYS A 72 -14.82 -9.47 12.50
N ASP A 73 -14.34 -9.37 11.28
CA ASP A 73 -14.48 -10.40 10.27
C ASP A 73 -13.37 -10.29 9.22
N LYS A 74 -12.41 -11.18 9.30
CA LYS A 74 -11.25 -11.22 8.39
C LYS A 74 -11.62 -11.47 6.92
N SER A 75 -12.84 -11.92 6.64
CA SER A 75 -13.28 -12.23 5.26
C SER A 75 -13.93 -11.04 4.53
N GLN A 76 -14.14 -9.89 5.20
CA GLN A 76 -14.87 -8.77 4.60
C GLN A 76 -14.01 -7.93 3.65
N SER A 77 -14.52 -7.71 2.44
CA SER A 77 -13.96 -6.78 1.45
C SER A 77 -13.89 -5.33 1.95
N ARG A 78 -14.85 -4.92 2.80
CA ARG A 78 -14.90 -3.57 3.38
C ARG A 78 -13.67 -3.24 4.22
N SER A 79 -13.20 -4.18 5.02
CA SER A 79 -12.00 -4.01 5.85
C SER A 79 -10.76 -3.69 5.03
N ARG A 80 -10.58 -4.35 3.89
CA ARG A 80 -9.46 -4.07 2.95
C ARG A 80 -9.53 -2.67 2.36
N LYS A 81 -10.73 -2.22 1.97
CA LYS A 81 -10.92 -0.87 1.40
C LYS A 81 -10.57 0.22 2.41
N ILE A 82 -11.02 0.06 3.67
CA ILE A 82 -10.71 1.00 4.74
C ILE A 82 -9.20 1.02 5.03
N ALA A 83 -8.58 -0.16 5.18
CA ALA A 83 -7.14 -0.27 5.40
C ALA A 83 -6.33 0.35 4.26
N PHE A 84 -6.77 0.15 3.00
CA PHE A 84 -6.15 0.75 1.83
C PHE A 84 -6.28 2.29 1.82
N ILE A 85 -7.44 2.84 2.18
CA ILE A 85 -7.62 4.30 2.27
C ILE A 85 -6.68 4.90 3.32
N CYS A 86 -6.61 4.31 4.52
CA CYS A 86 -5.67 4.73 5.56
C CYS A 86 -4.22 4.67 5.07
N PHE A 87 -3.85 3.59 4.39
CA PHE A 87 -2.53 3.42 3.79
C PHE A 87 -2.22 4.54 2.77
N VAL A 88 -3.15 4.83 1.85
CA VAL A 88 -2.97 5.88 0.82
C VAL A 88 -2.74 7.25 1.46
N VAL A 89 -3.49 7.59 2.51
CA VAL A 89 -3.32 8.87 3.23
C VAL A 89 -1.93 8.97 3.85
N ILE A 90 -1.48 7.93 4.55
CA ILE A 90 -0.14 7.91 5.18
C ILE A 90 0.95 7.92 4.12
N ALA A 91 0.81 7.12 3.05
CA ALA A 91 1.76 7.08 1.95
C ALA A 91 1.89 8.43 1.23
N PHE A 92 0.76 9.15 1.07
CA PHE A 92 0.76 10.51 0.53
C PHE A 92 1.54 11.48 1.41
N LEU A 93 1.24 11.52 2.71
CA LEU A 93 1.94 12.39 3.66
C LEU A 93 3.44 12.13 3.66
N MET A 94 3.83 10.86 3.61
CA MET A 94 5.24 10.47 3.55
C MET A 94 5.89 10.85 2.22
N ALA A 95 5.27 10.53 1.09
CA ALA A 95 5.81 10.86 -0.23
C ALA A 95 5.93 12.36 -0.45
N TYR A 96 5.01 13.16 0.12
CA TYR A 96 5.03 14.61 0.05
C TYR A 96 6.09 15.23 0.96
N ALA A 97 6.26 14.69 2.17
CA ALA A 97 7.11 15.29 3.18
C ALA A 97 8.58 14.88 3.10
N TYR A 98 8.88 13.69 2.60
CA TYR A 98 10.23 13.15 2.57
C TYR A 98 10.88 13.31 1.20
N ASP A 99 12.13 13.78 1.20
CA ASP A 99 12.92 13.99 -0.02
C ASP A 99 13.52 12.67 -0.54
N SER A 100 13.38 11.57 0.21
CA SER A 100 13.86 10.27 -0.19
C SER A 100 12.80 9.49 -0.98
N TYR A 101 13.12 9.12 -2.21
CA TYR A 101 12.28 8.28 -3.05
C TYR A 101 12.16 6.82 -2.55
N TYR A 102 13.08 6.36 -1.69
CA TYR A 102 13.01 5.01 -1.09
C TYR A 102 11.74 4.77 -0.29
N VAL A 103 11.19 5.80 0.35
CA VAL A 103 9.92 5.71 1.08
C VAL A 103 8.77 5.24 0.19
N ARG A 104 8.79 5.64 -1.08
CA ARG A 104 7.78 5.24 -2.07
C ARG A 104 7.89 3.76 -2.44
N PHE A 105 9.10 3.20 -2.51
CA PHE A 105 9.29 1.77 -2.73
C PHE A 105 8.86 0.94 -1.54
N ILE A 106 9.18 1.36 -0.31
CA ILE A 106 8.71 0.69 0.91
C ILE A 106 7.19 0.64 0.93
N ALA A 107 6.53 1.73 0.56
CA ALA A 107 5.07 1.79 0.46
C ALA A 107 4.50 0.90 -0.67
N ALA A 108 5.28 0.51 -1.67
CA ALA A 108 4.85 -0.40 -2.72
C ALA A 108 4.82 -1.87 -2.29
N ILE A 109 5.57 -2.27 -1.24
CA ILE A 109 5.67 -3.67 -0.78
C ILE A 109 4.30 -4.32 -0.49
N PRO A 110 3.33 -3.66 0.19
CA PRO A 110 2.02 -4.26 0.44
C PRO A 110 1.26 -4.67 -0.84
N PHE A 111 1.55 -4.04 -1.99
CA PHE A 111 0.90 -4.41 -3.26
C PHE A 111 1.23 -5.82 -3.73
N CYS A 112 2.42 -6.33 -3.39
CA CYS A 112 2.79 -7.71 -3.69
C CYS A 112 1.81 -8.71 -3.07
N GLY A 113 1.21 -8.38 -1.93
CA GLY A 113 0.19 -9.22 -1.28
C GLY A 113 -1.14 -9.29 -2.03
N TYR A 114 -1.44 -8.32 -2.89
CA TYR A 114 -2.69 -8.33 -3.68
C TYR A 114 -2.71 -9.42 -4.76
N VAL A 115 -1.56 -9.94 -5.18
CA VAL A 115 -1.46 -11.09 -6.08
C VAL A 115 -2.22 -12.30 -5.52
N LEU A 116 -2.17 -12.48 -4.20
CA LEU A 116 -2.81 -13.59 -3.50
C LEU A 116 -4.35 -13.53 -3.50
N LEU A 117 -4.94 -12.42 -3.93
CA LEU A 117 -6.38 -12.26 -4.10
C LEU A 117 -6.91 -12.86 -5.39
N TYR A 118 -6.03 -13.14 -6.36
CA TYR A 118 -6.41 -13.56 -7.71
C TYR A 118 -7.46 -12.62 -8.34
N ASP A 119 -7.32 -11.31 -8.08
CA ASP A 119 -8.26 -10.28 -8.55
C ASP A 119 -7.47 -9.13 -9.20
N LYS A 120 -7.22 -9.30 -10.51
CA LYS A 120 -6.50 -8.31 -11.33
C LYS A 120 -7.18 -6.94 -11.37
N LYS A 121 -8.51 -6.88 -11.25
CA LYS A 121 -9.26 -5.62 -11.23
C LYS A 121 -8.92 -4.83 -9.95
N ASN A 122 -8.85 -5.50 -8.83
CA ASN A 122 -8.47 -4.87 -7.56
C ASN A 122 -7.01 -4.38 -7.60
N VAL A 123 -6.09 -5.16 -8.17
CA VAL A 123 -4.69 -4.75 -8.38
C VAL A 123 -4.62 -3.52 -9.28
N ALA A 124 -5.35 -3.49 -10.41
CA ALA A 124 -5.36 -2.35 -11.33
C ALA A 124 -5.87 -1.07 -10.64
N VAL A 125 -6.96 -1.16 -9.88
CA VAL A 125 -7.54 0.00 -9.19
C VAL A 125 -6.63 0.49 -8.08
N THR A 126 -6.18 -0.38 -7.18
CA THR A 126 -5.35 0.03 -6.03
C THR A 126 -3.97 0.49 -6.47
N GLY A 127 -3.33 -0.23 -7.40
CA GLY A 127 -2.05 0.15 -7.98
C GLY A 127 -2.14 1.44 -8.78
N GLY A 128 -3.21 1.60 -9.59
CA GLY A 128 -3.47 2.83 -10.33
C GLY A 128 -3.63 4.07 -9.42
N ILE A 129 -4.36 3.94 -8.31
CA ILE A 129 -4.48 5.00 -7.30
C ILE A 129 -3.11 5.34 -6.70
N TYR A 130 -2.31 4.33 -6.35
CA TYR A 130 -0.99 4.56 -5.78
C TYR A 130 -0.02 5.19 -6.78
N PHE A 131 -0.05 4.75 -8.05
CA PHE A 131 0.73 5.38 -9.12
C PHE A 131 0.33 6.84 -9.33
N ALA A 132 -0.97 7.12 -9.45
CA ALA A 132 -1.49 8.48 -9.61
C ALA A 132 -1.08 9.39 -8.44
N LEU A 133 -1.07 8.88 -7.21
CA LEU A 133 -0.58 9.61 -6.04
C LEU A 133 0.89 10.02 -6.19
N ASN A 134 1.76 9.11 -6.65
CA ASN A 134 3.18 9.42 -6.85
C ASN A 134 3.39 10.44 -7.97
N VAL A 135 2.63 10.34 -9.08
CA VAL A 135 2.63 11.35 -10.15
C VAL A 135 2.18 12.70 -9.61
N PHE A 136 1.11 12.75 -8.85
CA PHE A 136 0.57 13.98 -8.25
C PHE A 136 1.58 14.66 -7.31
N VAL A 137 2.25 13.88 -6.45
CA VAL A 137 3.31 14.40 -5.58
C VAL A 137 4.47 14.99 -6.40
N ASN A 138 4.88 14.32 -7.49
CA ASN A 138 5.93 14.85 -8.36
C ASN A 138 5.51 16.17 -9.04
N ILE A 139 4.27 16.25 -9.54
CA ILE A 139 3.74 17.49 -10.14
C ILE A 139 3.82 18.64 -9.13
N ILE A 140 3.40 18.43 -7.89
CA ILE A 140 3.44 19.48 -6.86
C ILE A 140 4.88 19.79 -6.48
N ARG A 141 5.69 18.81 -6.09
CA ARG A 141 7.01 19.03 -5.51
C ARG A 141 8.04 19.49 -6.55
N ILE A 142 8.00 18.92 -7.75
CA ILE A 142 8.96 19.24 -8.82
C ILE A 142 8.43 20.39 -9.67
N GLY A 143 7.18 20.28 -10.16
CA GLY A 143 6.62 21.21 -11.14
C GLY A 143 6.18 22.54 -10.54
N VAL A 144 5.55 22.53 -9.35
CA VAL A 144 4.99 23.75 -8.74
C VAL A 144 5.92 24.37 -7.70
N GLN A 145 6.44 23.54 -6.78
CA GLN A 145 7.25 24.02 -5.66
C GLN A 145 8.75 24.15 -5.99
N HIS A 146 9.21 23.53 -7.08
CA HIS A 146 10.65 23.43 -7.41
C HIS A 146 11.50 23.00 -6.23
N ALA A 147 10.97 22.02 -5.45
CA ALA A 147 11.50 21.65 -4.14
C ALA A 147 12.81 20.86 -4.19
N TYR A 148 13.20 20.39 -5.38
CA TYR A 148 14.38 19.54 -5.56
C TYR A 148 15.38 20.12 -6.56
N PRO A 149 16.69 19.93 -6.34
CA PRO A 149 17.71 20.07 -7.40
C PRO A 149 17.36 19.15 -8.57
N LYS A 150 17.82 19.52 -9.79
CA LYS A 150 17.47 18.81 -11.03
C LYS A 150 17.78 17.30 -10.97
N GLU A 151 18.92 16.93 -10.41
CA GLU A 151 19.32 15.51 -10.28
C GLU A 151 18.36 14.72 -9.39
N VAL A 152 18.04 15.25 -8.21
CA VAL A 152 17.09 14.63 -7.27
C VAL A 152 15.68 14.56 -7.87
N ALA A 153 15.26 15.58 -8.63
CA ALA A 153 13.97 15.55 -9.32
C ALA A 153 13.91 14.41 -10.35
N ILE A 154 14.99 14.16 -11.08
CA ILE A 154 15.10 13.05 -12.04
C ILE A 154 14.94 11.70 -11.31
N ASP A 155 15.60 11.52 -10.16
CA ASP A 155 15.50 10.29 -9.36
C ASP A 155 14.06 10.03 -8.90
N HIS A 156 13.33 11.06 -8.49
CA HIS A 156 11.91 10.93 -8.12
C HIS A 156 11.03 10.55 -9.31
N ILE A 157 11.34 11.07 -10.51
CA ILE A 157 10.64 10.69 -11.75
C ILE A 157 10.91 9.22 -12.07
N TYR A 158 12.18 8.79 -12.06
CA TYR A 158 12.54 7.39 -12.30
C TYR A 158 11.94 6.44 -11.28
N ALA A 159 11.93 6.81 -10.00
CA ALA A 159 11.26 6.03 -8.96
C ALA A 159 9.76 5.85 -9.24
N THR A 160 9.09 6.89 -9.74
CA THR A 160 7.67 6.82 -10.10
C THR A 160 7.43 5.89 -11.29
N PHE A 161 8.29 5.95 -12.32
CA PHE A 161 8.25 5.00 -13.43
C PHE A 161 8.48 3.56 -12.98
N ALA A 162 9.46 3.33 -12.11
CA ALA A 162 9.75 2.00 -11.57
C ALA A 162 8.57 1.44 -10.76
N ILE A 163 7.87 2.28 -9.98
CA ILE A 163 6.63 1.91 -9.30
C ILE A 163 5.53 1.53 -10.31
N GLY A 164 5.38 2.30 -11.39
CA GLY A 164 4.46 1.99 -12.47
C GLY A 164 4.73 0.62 -13.10
N LEU A 165 5.99 0.33 -13.43
CA LEU A 165 6.42 -0.96 -13.95
C LEU A 165 6.16 -2.10 -12.96
N LEU A 166 6.43 -1.89 -11.66
CA LEU A 166 6.15 -2.86 -10.61
C LEU A 166 4.65 -3.19 -10.56
N ILE A 167 3.77 -2.19 -10.64
CA ILE A 167 2.31 -2.38 -10.64
C ILE A 167 1.87 -3.17 -11.87
N VAL A 168 2.41 -2.85 -13.05
CA VAL A 168 2.14 -3.60 -14.29
C VAL A 168 2.58 -5.07 -14.15
N LEU A 169 3.75 -5.32 -13.56
CA LEU A 169 4.24 -6.66 -13.30
C LEU A 169 3.33 -7.43 -12.33
N ILE A 170 2.92 -6.79 -11.22
CA ILE A 170 1.99 -7.38 -10.25
C ILE A 170 0.65 -7.71 -10.93
N TYR A 171 0.15 -6.80 -11.78
CA TYR A 171 -1.07 -7.03 -12.56
C TYR A 171 -0.93 -8.24 -13.51
N ALA A 172 0.17 -8.34 -14.23
CA ALA A 172 0.43 -9.45 -15.15
C ALA A 172 0.49 -10.79 -14.41
N ILE A 173 1.25 -10.85 -13.30
CA ILE A 173 1.34 -12.05 -12.44
C ILE A 173 -0.05 -12.43 -11.90
N THR A 174 -0.82 -11.46 -11.43
CA THR A 174 -2.18 -11.70 -10.92
C THR A 174 -3.11 -12.22 -12.02
N SER A 175 -2.99 -11.70 -13.24
CA SER A 175 -3.78 -12.15 -14.39
C SER A 175 -3.50 -13.61 -14.74
N VAL A 176 -2.22 -14.01 -14.74
CA VAL A 176 -1.82 -15.41 -14.96
C VAL A 176 -2.32 -16.29 -13.82
N ALA A 177 -2.14 -15.87 -12.57
CA ALA A 177 -2.62 -16.62 -11.41
C ALA A 177 -4.15 -16.81 -11.40
N GLU A 178 -4.91 -15.77 -11.85
CA GLU A 178 -6.35 -15.84 -12.02
C GLU A 178 -6.76 -16.87 -13.09
N GLN A 179 -6.01 -16.96 -14.20
CA GLN A 179 -6.24 -17.96 -15.23
C GLN A 179 -6.00 -19.37 -14.71
N PHE A 180 -4.85 -19.62 -14.07
CA PHE A 180 -4.57 -20.93 -13.47
C PHE A 180 -5.62 -21.36 -12.46
N LYS A 181 -6.14 -20.42 -11.66
CA LYS A 181 -7.22 -20.73 -10.73
C LYS A 181 -8.48 -21.18 -11.47
N ARG A 182 -8.86 -20.50 -12.55
CA ARG A 182 -10.05 -20.88 -13.37
C ARG A 182 -9.91 -22.21 -14.05
N ASP A 183 -8.71 -22.53 -14.55
CA ASP A 183 -8.45 -23.78 -15.26
C ASP A 183 -8.45 -25.00 -14.32
N THR A 184 -8.25 -24.76 -13.00
CA THR A 184 -8.20 -25.82 -11.98
C THR A 184 -9.56 -26.03 -11.27
N GLU A 185 -10.51 -25.12 -11.42
CA GLU A 185 -11.88 -25.18 -10.89
C GLU A 185 -12.85 -25.89 -11.82
#